data_1909d0e81b9215dc5ddce73d6c2771ea
#
_entry.id   1909d0e81b9215dc5ddce73d6c2771ea
#
_cell.length_a   1.000
_cell.length_b   1.000
_cell.length_c   1.000
_cell.angle_alpha   90.00
_cell.angle_beta   90.00
_cell.angle_gamma   90.00
#
_symmetry.space_group_name_H-M   'P 1'
#
loop_
_entity.id
_entity.type
_entity.pdbx_description
1 polymer ?
#
loop_
_entity_poly.entity_id
_entity_poly.type
_entity_poly.pdbx_seq_one_letter_code
_entity_poly.pdbx_strand_id
1 'polypeptide(L)'
;DGPVAVSLYPRPRDYTKGIFKFTSTAYGSKPRREDLIQTLIRGIAGTSMPAFRLLPKRDLEAVVDYVLVLSRRGELEFLLSSEAEAAEELEPETVAEYVDTVKSRWLEAGSLATQPLTPQPELTMERVAAGREAFLTKGCSKCHGEDGRGHTKDNIGRDIWGHATRAADLSSGMLRGGQEPMDIYRRILNGINGTPMPGFRGVLESEPDTIWNLVSYVLEVSGRRREETLRGVAEIPAGLLKPYIDAADSVEAGDQEE
;
A
#
# COMPACT_ATOMS: atom_id res chain seq x y z
N ASP A 1 -1.75 -14.56 13.27
CA ASP A 1 -1.09 -15.70 12.61
C ASP A 1 -2.11 -16.81 12.32
N GLY A 2 -2.61 -16.88 11.09
CA GLY A 2 -3.47 -17.97 10.66
C GLY A 2 -2.66 -19.24 10.35
N PRO A 3 -3.30 -20.43 10.27
CA PRO A 3 -2.61 -21.71 10.07
C PRO A 3 -1.80 -21.78 8.77
N VAL A 4 -2.18 -21.03 7.73
CA VAL A 4 -1.46 -20.97 6.44
C VAL A 4 -0.45 -19.82 6.35
N ALA A 5 -0.31 -18.99 7.38
CA ALA A 5 0.51 -17.78 7.34
C ALA A 5 1.98 -18.06 7.00
N VAL A 6 2.51 -19.20 7.43
CA VAL A 6 3.89 -19.62 7.15
C VAL A 6 4.17 -19.92 5.69
N SER A 7 3.12 -20.29 4.94
CA SER A 7 3.19 -20.63 3.51
C SER A 7 2.91 -19.44 2.58
N LEU A 8 2.52 -18.30 3.12
CA LEU A 8 2.18 -17.10 2.35
C LEU A 8 3.35 -16.11 2.30
N TYR A 9 3.60 -15.54 1.13
CA TYR A 9 4.59 -14.47 0.96
C TYR A 9 3.99 -13.26 0.24
N PRO A 10 4.18 -12.05 0.77
CA PRO A 10 4.57 -11.80 2.16
C PRO A 10 3.55 -12.38 3.15
N ARG A 11 3.99 -12.62 4.38
CA ARG A 11 3.09 -13.13 5.44
C ARG A 11 1.89 -12.20 5.65
N PRO A 12 0.73 -12.75 6.01
CA PRO A 12 -0.42 -11.97 6.45
C PRO A 12 -0.05 -11.06 7.60
N ARG A 13 -0.73 -9.93 7.66
CA ARG A 13 -0.47 -8.93 8.69
C ARG A 13 -1.08 -9.32 10.02
N ASP A 14 -0.34 -9.06 11.09
CA ASP A 14 -0.87 -9.05 12.44
C ASP A 14 -1.65 -7.75 12.66
N TYR A 15 -2.97 -7.85 12.74
CA TYR A 15 -3.86 -6.70 12.94
C TYR A 15 -3.90 -6.21 14.39
N THR A 16 -3.49 -7.04 15.36
CA THR A 16 -3.53 -6.68 16.79
C THR A 16 -2.63 -5.49 17.12
N LYS A 17 -1.61 -5.22 16.29
CA LYS A 17 -0.76 -4.02 16.43
C LYS A 17 -1.43 -2.72 16.00
N GLY A 18 -2.59 -2.75 15.36
CA GLY A 18 -3.29 -1.56 14.89
C GLY A 18 -2.52 -0.72 13.86
N ILE A 19 -1.57 -1.33 13.12
CA ILE A 19 -0.69 -0.65 12.16
C ILE A 19 -0.94 -1.19 10.76
N PHE A 20 -1.20 -0.27 9.83
CA PHE A 20 -1.53 -0.56 8.45
C PHE A 20 -0.59 0.19 7.50
N LYS A 21 -0.08 -0.50 6.47
CA LYS A 21 0.92 0.06 5.52
C LYS A 21 0.33 1.07 4.55
N PHE A 22 -0.89 0.81 4.06
CA PHE A 22 -1.48 1.56 2.95
C PHE A 22 -2.68 2.37 3.44
N THR A 23 -2.39 3.54 4.01
CA THR A 23 -3.38 4.45 4.59
C THR A 23 -3.41 5.76 3.82
N SER A 24 -4.53 6.46 3.86
CA SER A 24 -4.65 7.83 3.36
C SER A 24 -4.28 8.87 4.40
N THR A 25 -4.00 8.45 5.63
CA THR A 25 -3.62 9.30 6.77
C THR A 25 -2.12 9.54 6.83
N ALA A 26 -1.68 10.50 7.63
CA ALA A 26 -0.27 10.79 7.87
C ALA A 26 0.47 9.59 8.50
N TYR A 27 1.81 9.60 8.38
CA TYR A 27 2.65 8.57 9.01
C TYR A 27 2.38 8.46 10.51
N GLY A 28 2.25 7.23 10.99
CA GLY A 28 1.95 6.93 12.40
C GLY A 28 0.47 7.01 12.78
N SER A 29 -0.38 7.62 11.95
CA SER A 29 -1.83 7.69 12.21
C SER A 29 -2.53 6.38 11.88
N LYS A 30 -3.71 6.18 12.50
CA LYS A 30 -4.58 5.05 12.22
C LYS A 30 -5.14 5.13 10.79
N PRO A 31 -5.49 3.99 10.17
CA PRO A 31 -6.15 3.98 8.87
C PRO A 31 -7.56 4.53 8.99
N ARG A 32 -8.06 5.11 7.91
CA ARG A 32 -9.48 5.34 7.74
C ARG A 32 -10.18 4.04 7.36
N ARG A 33 -11.47 3.95 7.63
CA ARG A 33 -12.30 2.79 7.24
C ARG A 33 -12.26 2.55 5.73
N GLU A 34 -12.26 3.63 4.95
CA GLU A 34 -12.18 3.61 3.49
C GLU A 34 -10.87 3.00 2.98
N ASP A 35 -9.74 3.19 3.69
CA ASP A 35 -8.46 2.61 3.32
C ASP A 35 -8.50 1.08 3.34
N LEU A 36 -9.21 0.52 4.33
CA LEU A 36 -9.37 -0.92 4.48
C LEU A 36 -10.33 -1.48 3.42
N ILE A 37 -11.44 -0.79 3.15
CA ILE A 37 -12.38 -1.14 2.09
C ILE A 37 -11.66 -1.15 0.74
N GLN A 38 -10.89 -0.11 0.41
CA GLN A 38 -10.12 -0.04 -0.83
C GLN A 38 -9.07 -1.15 -0.93
N THR A 39 -8.43 -1.50 0.18
CA THR A 39 -7.47 -2.61 0.22
C THR A 39 -8.14 -3.95 -0.07
N LEU A 40 -9.36 -4.20 0.43
CA LEU A 40 -10.13 -5.41 0.12
C LEU A 40 -10.56 -5.42 -1.35
N ILE A 41 -11.11 -4.31 -1.85
CA ILE A 41 -11.61 -4.24 -3.24
C ILE A 41 -10.50 -4.50 -4.25
N ARG A 42 -9.32 -3.88 -4.08
CA ARG A 42 -8.22 -4.01 -5.06
C ARG A 42 -7.24 -5.15 -4.77
N GLY A 43 -7.24 -5.69 -3.55
CA GLY A 43 -6.18 -6.58 -3.09
C GLY A 43 -4.84 -5.84 -2.96
N ILE A 44 -3.75 -6.61 -2.88
CA ILE A 44 -2.39 -6.06 -2.82
C ILE A 44 -1.57 -6.72 -3.92
N ALA A 45 -1.27 -5.98 -4.98
CA ALA A 45 -0.55 -6.46 -6.15
C ALA A 45 0.78 -7.12 -5.79
N GLY A 46 1.09 -8.25 -6.42
CA GLY A 46 2.32 -9.02 -6.18
C GLY A 46 2.39 -9.70 -4.80
N THR A 47 1.25 -9.96 -4.17
CA THR A 47 1.15 -10.68 -2.89
C THR A 47 0.04 -11.72 -2.94
N SER A 48 -0.04 -12.55 -1.89
CA SER A 48 -1.13 -13.52 -1.71
C SER A 48 -2.47 -12.91 -1.29
N MET A 49 -2.59 -11.57 -1.22
CA MET A 49 -3.84 -10.88 -0.91
C MET A 49 -4.63 -10.60 -2.19
N PRO A 50 -5.66 -11.39 -2.53
CA PRO A 50 -6.44 -11.20 -3.75
C PRO A 50 -7.37 -9.99 -3.64
N ALA A 51 -7.93 -9.57 -4.76
CA ALA A 51 -9.01 -8.60 -4.83
C ALA A 51 -10.35 -9.26 -4.49
N PHE A 52 -11.11 -8.68 -3.57
CA PHE A 52 -12.42 -9.17 -3.13
C PHE A 52 -13.57 -8.36 -3.72
N ARG A 53 -13.40 -7.80 -4.92
CA ARG A 53 -14.39 -6.93 -5.57
C ARG A 53 -15.73 -7.60 -5.88
N LEU A 54 -15.78 -8.94 -5.90
CA LEU A 54 -17.00 -9.70 -6.13
C LEU A 54 -17.83 -9.95 -4.85
N LEU A 55 -17.28 -9.64 -3.67
CA LEU A 55 -18.06 -9.75 -2.44
C LEU A 55 -19.13 -8.64 -2.39
N PRO A 56 -20.34 -8.96 -1.89
CA PRO A 56 -21.35 -7.96 -1.61
C PRO A 56 -20.81 -6.86 -0.69
N LYS A 57 -21.25 -5.61 -0.91
CA LYS A 57 -20.81 -4.46 -0.10
C LYS A 57 -20.95 -4.71 1.39
N ARG A 58 -22.10 -5.30 1.82
CA ARG A 58 -22.35 -5.64 3.22
C ARG A 58 -21.25 -6.53 3.80
N ASP A 59 -20.80 -7.52 3.04
CA ASP A 59 -19.81 -8.49 3.52
C ASP A 59 -18.40 -7.87 3.58
N LEU A 60 -18.06 -7.00 2.61
CA LEU A 60 -16.83 -6.19 2.66
C LEU A 60 -16.81 -5.29 3.91
N GLU A 61 -17.92 -4.63 4.20
CA GLU A 61 -18.07 -3.77 5.38
C GLU A 61 -17.95 -4.57 6.68
N ALA A 62 -18.58 -5.76 6.76
CA ALA A 62 -18.48 -6.63 7.92
C ALA A 62 -17.05 -7.13 8.18
N VAL A 63 -16.31 -7.48 7.13
CA VAL A 63 -14.88 -7.86 7.25
C VAL A 63 -14.06 -6.68 7.77
N VAL A 64 -14.29 -5.47 7.27
CA VAL A 64 -13.57 -4.27 7.74
C VAL A 64 -13.89 -4.00 9.21
N ASP A 65 -15.16 -4.08 9.61
CA ASP A 65 -15.56 -3.86 11.00
C ASP A 65 -14.91 -4.89 11.93
N TYR A 66 -14.83 -6.14 11.51
CA TYR A 66 -14.15 -7.18 12.27
C TYR A 66 -12.63 -6.89 12.40
N VAL A 67 -11.96 -6.48 11.32
CA VAL A 67 -10.55 -6.07 11.36
C VAL A 67 -10.33 -4.88 12.30
N LEU A 68 -11.23 -3.90 12.28
CA LEU A 68 -11.18 -2.75 13.20
C LEU A 68 -11.34 -3.17 14.67
N VAL A 69 -12.24 -4.13 14.95
CA VAL A 69 -12.40 -4.69 16.32
C VAL A 69 -11.12 -5.39 16.76
N LEU A 70 -10.56 -6.28 15.92
CA LEU A 70 -9.30 -6.98 16.23
C LEU A 70 -8.15 -6.00 16.52
N SER A 71 -8.05 -4.94 15.73
CA SER A 71 -6.97 -3.96 15.85
C SER A 71 -7.09 -3.10 17.10
N ARG A 72 -8.29 -2.61 17.39
CA ARG A 72 -8.55 -1.80 18.60
C ARG A 72 -8.38 -2.61 19.87
N ARG A 73 -8.90 -3.83 19.86
CA ARG A 73 -8.75 -4.76 20.97
C ARG A 73 -7.28 -5.09 21.22
N GLY A 74 -6.52 -5.46 20.19
CA GLY A 74 -5.09 -5.79 20.34
C GLY A 74 -4.26 -4.61 20.80
N GLU A 75 -4.56 -3.38 20.36
CA GLU A 75 -3.90 -2.17 20.85
C GLU A 75 -4.20 -1.93 22.35
N LEU A 76 -5.44 -2.10 22.76
CA LEU A 76 -5.83 -2.00 24.17
C LEU A 76 -5.17 -3.07 25.02
N GLU A 77 -5.19 -4.34 24.58
CA GLU A 77 -4.54 -5.44 25.26
C GLU A 77 -3.04 -5.20 25.44
N PHE A 78 -2.37 -4.63 24.42
CA PHE A 78 -0.96 -4.27 24.52
C PHE A 78 -0.70 -3.19 25.57
N LEU A 79 -1.50 -2.13 25.59
CA LEU A 79 -1.37 -1.04 26.58
C LEU A 79 -1.61 -1.55 28.01
N LEU A 80 -2.68 -2.33 28.21
CA LEU A 80 -3.01 -2.90 29.52
C LEU A 80 -1.95 -3.91 30.00
N SER A 81 -1.39 -4.73 29.09
CA SER A 81 -0.33 -5.69 29.44
C SER A 81 0.95 -4.94 29.87
N SER A 82 1.29 -3.85 29.19
CA SER A 82 2.46 -3.04 29.55
C SER A 82 2.27 -2.35 30.91
N GLU A 83 1.06 -1.92 31.24
CA GLU A 83 0.74 -1.35 32.55
C GLU A 83 0.77 -2.41 33.63
N ALA A 84 0.20 -3.59 33.38
CA ALA A 84 0.18 -4.70 34.34
C ALA A 84 1.58 -5.27 34.64
N GLU A 85 2.57 -5.06 33.77
CA GLU A 85 3.97 -5.41 34.05
C GLU A 85 4.60 -4.41 35.03
N ALA A 86 4.08 -3.19 35.10
CA ALA A 86 4.62 -2.10 35.93
C ALA A 86 3.86 -1.92 37.25
N ALA A 87 2.60 -2.30 37.34
CA ALA A 87 1.69 -2.14 38.46
C ALA A 87 1.28 -3.48 39.05
N GLU A 88 1.04 -3.55 40.37
CA GLU A 88 0.56 -4.76 41.06
C GLU A 88 -0.91 -5.08 40.70
N GLU A 89 -1.70 -4.04 40.43
CA GLU A 89 -3.12 -4.13 40.07
C GLU A 89 -3.47 -3.07 39.02
N LEU A 90 -4.41 -3.39 38.14
CA LEU A 90 -4.93 -2.45 37.17
C LEU A 90 -6.17 -1.73 37.72
N GLU A 91 -6.01 -0.45 38.01
CA GLU A 91 -7.11 0.37 38.51
C GLU A 91 -8.16 0.60 37.39
N PRO A 92 -9.46 0.58 37.73
CA PRO A 92 -10.54 0.78 36.74
C PRO A 92 -10.41 2.10 35.97
N GLU A 93 -9.94 3.16 36.62
CA GLU A 93 -9.69 4.47 36.03
C GLU A 93 -8.61 4.42 34.95
N THR A 94 -7.52 3.72 35.19
CA THR A 94 -6.43 3.50 34.22
C THR A 94 -6.95 2.73 33.00
N VAL A 95 -7.76 1.68 33.21
CA VAL A 95 -8.39 0.94 32.13
C VAL A 95 -9.28 1.87 31.28
N ALA A 96 -10.07 2.72 31.90
CA ALA A 96 -10.96 3.68 31.21
C ALA A 96 -10.16 4.69 30.38
N GLU A 97 -9.03 5.22 30.91
CA GLU A 97 -8.13 6.12 30.18
C GLU A 97 -7.53 5.47 28.94
N TYR A 98 -7.08 4.23 29.01
CA TYR A 98 -6.56 3.52 27.84
C TYR A 98 -7.65 3.23 26.81
N VAL A 99 -8.86 2.87 27.23
CA VAL A 99 -10.00 2.70 26.32
C VAL A 99 -10.30 3.99 25.57
N ASP A 100 -10.33 5.13 26.28
CA ASP A 100 -10.60 6.44 25.66
C ASP A 100 -9.44 6.90 24.77
N THR A 101 -8.22 6.61 25.14
CA THR A 101 -7.03 6.85 24.30
C THR A 101 -7.11 6.10 22.98
N VAL A 102 -7.41 4.80 23.02
CA VAL A 102 -7.57 3.98 21.81
C VAL A 102 -8.72 4.51 20.96
N LYS A 103 -9.90 4.77 21.57
CA LYS A 103 -11.07 5.32 20.84
C LYS A 103 -10.72 6.63 20.13
N SER A 104 -10.10 7.57 20.83
CA SER A 104 -9.75 8.90 20.28
C SER A 104 -8.84 8.78 19.07
N ARG A 105 -7.74 7.99 19.17
CA ARG A 105 -6.82 7.77 18.05
C ARG A 105 -7.52 7.23 16.79
N TRP A 106 -8.49 6.33 16.96
CA TRP A 106 -9.23 5.74 15.83
C TRP A 106 -10.32 6.66 15.28
N LEU A 107 -10.92 7.50 16.12
CA LEU A 107 -11.89 8.50 15.68
C LEU A 107 -11.22 9.64 14.91
N GLU A 108 -10.10 10.13 15.41
CA GLU A 108 -9.32 11.20 14.77
C GLU A 108 -8.89 10.84 13.34
N ALA A 109 -8.58 9.55 13.09
CA ALA A 109 -8.18 9.08 11.77
C ALA A 109 -9.22 9.42 10.69
N GLY A 110 -10.49 9.48 11.03
CA GLY A 110 -11.57 9.83 10.11
C GLY A 110 -11.38 11.19 9.44
N SER A 111 -10.83 12.17 10.15
CA SER A 111 -10.60 13.55 9.70
C SER A 111 -9.18 13.80 9.13
N LEU A 112 -8.26 12.85 9.28
CA LEU A 112 -6.84 13.02 8.98
C LEU A 112 -6.41 12.56 7.58
N ALA A 113 -7.34 12.47 6.62
CA ALA A 113 -6.98 12.13 5.25
C ALA A 113 -6.01 13.17 4.68
N THR A 114 -4.84 12.69 4.26
CA THR A 114 -3.83 13.53 3.61
C THR A 114 -4.38 14.08 2.31
N GLN A 115 -4.48 15.40 2.26
CA GLN A 115 -4.77 16.15 1.04
C GLN A 115 -3.44 16.49 0.34
N PRO A 116 -3.45 16.59 -1.00
CA PRO A 116 -2.27 17.06 -1.72
C PRO A 116 -1.98 18.51 -1.37
N LEU A 117 -0.68 18.85 -1.31
CA LEU A 117 -0.22 20.22 -1.02
C LEU A 117 -0.53 21.18 -2.16
N THR A 118 -0.57 20.68 -3.39
CA THR A 118 -0.98 21.40 -4.61
C THR A 118 -1.93 20.53 -5.41
N PRO A 119 -2.81 21.11 -6.24
CA PRO A 119 -3.68 20.34 -7.14
C PRO A 119 -2.90 19.38 -8.02
N GLN A 120 -3.50 18.23 -8.34
CA GLN A 120 -2.89 17.28 -9.27
C GLN A 120 -2.75 17.91 -10.65
N PRO A 121 -1.51 18.04 -11.17
CA PRO A 121 -1.29 18.58 -12.51
C PRO A 121 -1.50 17.51 -13.60
N GLU A 122 -1.47 17.94 -14.84
CA GLU A 122 -1.34 17.04 -15.99
C GLU A 122 0.02 16.32 -15.97
N LEU A 123 0.01 15.05 -16.36
CA LEU A 123 1.22 14.24 -16.46
C LEU A 123 1.91 14.51 -17.80
N THR A 124 3.07 15.17 -17.75
CA THR A 124 3.86 15.52 -18.94
C THR A 124 5.26 14.90 -18.87
N MET A 125 5.91 14.73 -20.02
CA MET A 125 7.29 14.23 -20.08
C MET A 125 8.29 15.17 -19.40
N GLU A 126 8.01 16.47 -19.36
CA GLU A 126 8.78 17.44 -18.62
C GLU A 126 8.74 17.16 -17.11
N ARG A 127 7.55 16.86 -16.57
CA ARG A 127 7.39 16.44 -15.17
C ARG A 127 8.06 15.11 -14.89
N VAL A 128 8.02 14.18 -15.83
CA VAL A 128 8.75 12.89 -15.71
C VAL A 128 10.26 13.14 -15.61
N ALA A 129 10.82 14.04 -16.42
CA ALA A 129 12.23 14.37 -16.38
C ALA A 129 12.63 15.04 -15.05
N ALA A 130 11.85 16.02 -14.60
CA ALA A 130 12.04 16.68 -13.30
C ALA A 130 11.87 15.69 -12.12
N GLY A 131 10.93 14.76 -12.23
CA GLY A 131 10.72 13.70 -11.25
C GLY A 131 11.88 12.71 -11.18
N ARG A 132 12.49 12.36 -12.32
CA ARG A 132 13.71 11.56 -12.37
C ARG A 132 14.86 12.24 -11.65
N GLU A 133 15.07 13.51 -11.90
CA GLU A 133 16.10 14.30 -11.22
C GLU A 133 15.86 14.32 -9.70
N ALA A 134 14.64 14.62 -9.27
CA ALA A 134 14.27 14.60 -7.86
C ALA A 134 14.45 13.18 -7.24
N PHE A 135 14.10 12.13 -7.95
CA PHE A 135 14.28 10.74 -7.51
C PHE A 135 15.75 10.41 -7.21
N LEU A 136 16.66 10.88 -8.05
CA LEU A 136 18.10 10.69 -7.87
C LEU A 136 18.68 11.57 -6.75
N THR A 137 18.23 12.81 -6.64
CA THR A 137 18.83 13.81 -5.73
C THR A 137 18.22 13.83 -4.33
N LYS A 138 16.92 13.51 -4.19
CA LYS A 138 16.24 13.51 -2.88
C LYS A 138 16.38 12.16 -2.12
N GLY A 139 17.18 11.22 -2.62
CA GLY A 139 17.57 10.00 -1.91
C GLY A 139 16.69 8.77 -2.19
N CYS A 140 15.70 8.85 -3.08
CA CYS A 140 14.83 7.70 -3.42
C CYS A 140 15.64 6.55 -4.06
N SER A 141 16.61 6.89 -4.91
CA SER A 141 17.48 5.95 -5.62
C SER A 141 18.37 5.10 -4.70
N LYS A 142 18.65 5.54 -3.47
CA LYS A 142 19.44 4.77 -2.50
C LYS A 142 18.81 3.39 -2.22
N CYS A 143 17.49 3.35 -2.08
CA CYS A 143 16.75 2.12 -1.84
C CYS A 143 16.14 1.54 -3.13
N HIS A 144 15.58 2.39 -3.98
CA HIS A 144 14.89 1.94 -5.19
C HIS A 144 15.81 1.71 -6.39
N GLY A 145 17.11 2.08 -6.31
CA GLY A 145 18.03 2.05 -7.44
C GLY A 145 17.79 3.19 -8.42
N GLU A 146 18.75 3.53 -9.24
CA GLU A 146 18.63 4.61 -10.23
C GLU A 146 17.61 4.29 -11.34
N ASP A 147 17.38 3.01 -11.57
CA ASP A 147 16.40 2.45 -12.52
C ASP A 147 15.04 2.13 -11.91
N GLY A 148 14.87 2.32 -10.60
CA GLY A 148 13.64 2.02 -9.86
C GLY A 148 13.42 0.53 -9.56
N ARG A 149 14.37 -0.36 -9.83
CA ARG A 149 14.21 -1.83 -9.65
C ARG A 149 14.49 -2.34 -8.24
N GLY A 150 14.99 -1.48 -7.35
CA GLY A 150 15.28 -1.85 -5.97
C GLY A 150 16.50 -2.78 -5.80
N HIS A 151 17.35 -2.89 -6.80
CA HIS A 151 18.55 -3.75 -6.76
C HIS A 151 19.75 -2.99 -6.17
N THR A 152 19.63 -2.53 -4.93
CA THR A 152 20.71 -1.83 -4.23
C THR A 152 21.11 -2.55 -2.96
N LYS A 153 22.32 -2.26 -2.47
CA LYS A 153 22.82 -2.81 -1.20
C LYS A 153 22.03 -2.26 0.00
N ASP A 154 21.56 -1.03 -0.09
CA ASP A 154 20.84 -0.32 0.97
C ASP A 154 19.35 -0.70 1.01
N ASN A 155 18.89 -1.52 0.06
CA ASN A 155 17.51 -1.98 -0.05
C ASN A 155 17.21 -3.18 0.87
N ILE A 156 17.85 -3.30 2.01
CA ILE A 156 17.63 -4.39 2.95
C ILE A 156 17.32 -3.78 4.31
N GLY A 157 16.06 -3.94 4.75
CA GLY A 157 15.60 -3.49 6.04
C GLY A 157 14.71 -4.52 6.72
N ARG A 158 14.24 -4.19 7.91
CA ARG A 158 13.20 -4.94 8.61
C ARG A 158 12.00 -4.05 8.84
N ASP A 159 10.82 -4.61 8.71
CA ASP A 159 9.61 -3.94 9.13
C ASP A 159 9.40 -4.10 10.66
N ILE A 160 8.44 -3.38 11.21
CA ILE A 160 8.16 -3.42 12.66
C ILE A 160 7.66 -4.78 13.16
N TRP A 161 7.32 -5.70 12.26
CA TRP A 161 6.97 -7.08 12.61
C TRP A 161 8.20 -8.01 12.59
N GLY A 162 9.40 -7.44 12.37
CA GLY A 162 10.67 -8.16 12.32
C GLY A 162 10.96 -8.89 11.01
N HIS A 163 10.10 -8.75 9.99
CA HIS A 163 10.30 -9.39 8.70
C HIS A 163 11.24 -8.60 7.82
N ALA A 164 12.11 -9.31 7.08
CA ALA A 164 12.93 -8.70 6.06
C ALA A 164 12.03 -8.03 5.00
N THR A 165 12.36 -6.78 4.67
CA THR A 165 11.64 -6.01 3.67
C THR A 165 12.61 -5.36 2.70
N ARG A 166 12.13 -5.13 1.47
CA ARG A 166 12.90 -4.46 0.42
C ARG A 166 12.04 -3.41 -0.23
N ALA A 167 12.64 -2.34 -0.75
CA ALA A 167 11.97 -1.37 -1.59
C ALA A 167 11.38 -2.07 -2.82
N ALA A 168 10.22 -1.63 -3.24
CA ALA A 168 9.53 -2.22 -4.39
C ALA A 168 10.34 -2.00 -5.67
N ASP A 169 10.29 -3.01 -6.56
CA ASP A 169 10.61 -2.83 -7.98
C ASP A 169 9.47 -2.02 -8.61
N LEU A 170 9.72 -0.72 -8.80
CA LEU A 170 8.74 0.20 -9.37
C LEU A 170 8.47 -0.13 -10.85
N SER A 171 9.46 -0.68 -11.56
CA SER A 171 9.33 -1.04 -12.98
C SER A 171 8.38 -2.22 -13.22
N SER A 172 8.07 -2.99 -12.18
CA SER A 172 7.16 -4.13 -12.28
C SER A 172 5.70 -3.74 -12.54
N GLY A 173 5.33 -2.48 -12.29
CA GLY A 173 3.94 -2.02 -12.31
C GLY A 173 3.08 -2.55 -11.15
N MET A 174 3.64 -3.37 -10.25
CA MET A 174 2.92 -3.92 -9.09
C MET A 174 3.06 -3.01 -7.88
N LEU A 175 2.47 -1.82 -7.94
CA LEU A 175 2.50 -0.86 -6.85
C LEU A 175 1.50 -1.28 -5.75
N ARG A 176 2.01 -1.85 -4.68
CA ARG A 176 1.21 -2.46 -3.59
C ARG A 176 0.26 -1.49 -2.89
N GLY A 177 0.64 -0.21 -2.81
CA GLY A 177 -0.15 0.84 -2.16
C GLY A 177 -1.25 1.45 -3.05
N GLY A 178 -1.40 0.96 -4.27
CA GLY A 178 -2.28 1.49 -5.31
C GLY A 178 -1.50 2.10 -6.46
N GLN A 179 -2.17 2.26 -7.60
CA GLN A 179 -1.57 2.71 -8.87
C GLN A 179 -2.09 4.09 -9.31
N GLU A 180 -3.10 4.60 -8.62
CA GLU A 180 -3.61 5.94 -8.90
C GLU A 180 -2.57 7.00 -8.49
N PRO A 181 -2.50 8.13 -9.20
CA PRO A 181 -1.55 9.21 -8.89
C PRO A 181 -1.59 9.61 -7.42
N MET A 182 -2.79 9.70 -6.83
CA MET A 182 -2.98 10.07 -5.43
C MET A 182 -2.51 8.98 -4.45
N ASP A 183 -2.55 7.71 -4.83
CA ASP A 183 -2.00 6.62 -4.03
C ASP A 183 -0.47 6.76 -3.92
N ILE A 184 0.19 7.01 -5.05
CA ILE A 184 1.65 7.20 -5.11
C ILE A 184 2.05 8.47 -4.36
N TYR A 185 1.30 9.57 -4.56
CA TYR A 185 1.48 10.83 -3.85
C TYR A 185 1.53 10.62 -2.33
N ARG A 186 0.53 9.92 -1.78
CA ARG A 186 0.45 9.61 -0.35
C ARG A 186 1.62 8.74 0.14
N ARG A 187 2.08 7.79 -0.69
CA ARG A 187 3.25 6.95 -0.33
C ARG A 187 4.53 7.76 -0.26
N ILE A 188 4.70 8.75 -1.14
CA ILE A 188 5.86 9.65 -1.11
C ILE A 188 5.74 10.61 0.07
N LEU A 189 4.61 11.30 0.20
CA LEU A 189 4.45 12.33 1.23
C LEU A 189 4.46 11.76 2.66
N ASN A 190 3.71 10.67 2.89
CA ASN A 190 3.51 10.09 4.22
C ASN A 190 4.43 8.91 4.52
N GLY A 191 5.12 8.35 3.53
CA GLY A 191 5.82 7.07 3.71
C GLY A 191 4.86 5.88 3.80
N ILE A 192 5.38 4.76 4.30
CA ILE A 192 4.63 3.51 4.48
C ILE A 192 4.80 3.04 5.92
N ASN A 193 3.75 3.13 6.71
CA ASN A 193 3.75 2.78 8.13
C ASN A 193 4.36 1.39 8.40
N GLY A 194 5.23 1.32 9.40
CA GLY A 194 5.87 0.09 9.82
C GLY A 194 6.93 -0.45 8.85
N THR A 195 7.38 0.34 7.89
CA THR A 195 8.45 -0.01 6.95
C THR A 195 9.59 1.02 6.97
N PRO A 196 10.76 0.69 6.43
CA PRO A 196 11.86 1.65 6.28
C PRO A 196 11.58 2.80 5.29
N MET A 197 10.50 2.76 4.49
CA MET A 197 10.17 3.87 3.60
C MET A 197 9.64 5.07 4.39
N PRO A 198 10.42 6.15 4.56
CA PRO A 198 10.01 7.31 5.34
C PRO A 198 9.00 8.17 4.58
N GLY A 199 8.31 9.06 5.28
CA GLY A 199 7.60 10.17 4.67
C GLY A 199 8.54 11.30 4.29
N PHE A 200 8.31 11.91 3.15
CA PHE A 200 9.12 13.01 2.63
C PHE A 200 8.48 14.38 2.85
N ARG A 201 7.43 14.49 3.65
CA ARG A 201 6.75 15.76 3.94
C ARG A 201 7.74 16.85 4.35
N GLY A 202 8.57 16.62 5.37
CA GLY A 202 9.50 17.62 5.88
C GLY A 202 10.56 18.07 4.87
N VAL A 203 10.85 17.26 3.84
CA VAL A 203 11.81 17.60 2.78
C VAL A 203 11.15 18.30 1.59
N LEU A 204 9.90 17.94 1.27
CA LEU A 204 9.22 18.36 0.04
C LEU A 204 8.12 19.40 0.26
N GLU A 205 7.81 19.76 1.51
CA GLU A 205 6.75 20.74 1.81
C GLU A 205 7.07 22.14 1.26
N SER A 206 8.36 22.50 1.20
CA SER A 206 8.83 23.75 0.57
C SER A 206 8.85 23.68 -0.96
N GLU A 207 8.77 22.50 -1.55
CA GLU A 207 8.80 22.25 -2.99
C GLU A 207 7.63 21.32 -3.39
N PRO A 208 6.37 21.69 -3.15
CA PRO A 208 5.23 20.76 -3.20
C PRO A 208 4.98 20.15 -4.58
N ASP A 209 5.32 20.84 -5.65
CA ASP A 209 5.20 20.34 -7.03
C ASP A 209 6.19 19.21 -7.33
N THR A 210 7.31 19.13 -6.58
CA THR A 210 8.28 18.04 -6.70
C THR A 210 7.66 16.67 -6.39
N ILE A 211 6.65 16.63 -5.53
CA ILE A 211 5.94 15.38 -5.23
C ILE A 211 5.20 14.87 -6.47
N TRP A 212 4.51 15.77 -7.19
CA TRP A 212 3.81 15.40 -8.43
C TRP A 212 4.77 15.03 -9.56
N ASN A 213 5.95 15.66 -9.60
CA ASN A 213 7.00 15.29 -10.54
C ASN A 213 7.50 13.86 -10.25
N LEU A 214 7.73 13.51 -8.96
CA LEU A 214 8.06 12.16 -8.53
C LEU A 214 6.95 11.15 -8.87
N VAL A 215 5.67 11.52 -8.66
CA VAL A 215 4.52 10.69 -9.07
C VAL A 215 4.56 10.41 -10.55
N SER A 216 4.78 11.44 -11.39
CA SER A 216 4.88 11.31 -12.84
C SER A 216 5.99 10.34 -13.25
N TYR A 217 7.17 10.45 -12.63
CA TYR A 217 8.28 9.55 -12.88
C TYR A 217 7.98 8.09 -12.47
N VAL A 218 7.39 7.88 -11.30
CA VAL A 218 7.03 6.53 -10.82
C VAL A 218 6.00 5.88 -11.75
N LEU A 219 5.00 6.63 -12.23
CA LEU A 219 4.00 6.13 -13.18
C LEU A 219 4.65 5.73 -14.49
N GLU A 220 5.54 6.57 -15.03
CA GLU A 220 6.29 6.28 -16.25
C GLU A 220 7.14 5.02 -16.10
N VAL A 221 7.92 4.91 -15.01
CA VAL A 221 8.75 3.71 -14.75
C VAL A 221 7.88 2.46 -14.61
N SER A 222 6.73 2.55 -13.95
CA SER A 222 5.81 1.43 -13.74
C SER A 222 5.10 0.99 -15.03
N GLY A 223 4.97 1.89 -16.00
CA GLY A 223 4.40 1.59 -17.32
C GLY A 223 5.35 0.85 -18.26
N ARG A 224 6.64 1.11 -18.19
CA ARG A 224 7.64 0.63 -19.16
C ARG A 224 7.63 -0.87 -19.37
N ARG A 225 7.62 -1.64 -18.31
CA ARG A 225 7.64 -3.11 -18.42
C ARG A 225 6.38 -3.65 -19.09
N ARG A 226 5.24 -3.02 -18.88
CA ARG A 226 4.00 -3.38 -19.57
C ARG A 226 4.09 -3.09 -21.05
N GLU A 227 4.65 -1.96 -21.45
CA GLU A 227 4.87 -1.61 -22.86
C GLU A 227 5.87 -2.56 -23.52
N GLU A 228 6.99 -2.89 -22.86
CA GLU A 228 7.96 -3.87 -23.36
C GLU A 228 7.30 -5.24 -23.56
N THR A 229 6.46 -5.67 -22.60
CA THR A 229 5.72 -6.94 -22.72
C THR A 229 4.73 -6.89 -23.88
N LEU A 230 3.98 -5.80 -24.06
CA LEU A 230 3.04 -5.65 -25.16
C LEU A 230 3.73 -5.60 -26.53
N ARG A 231 4.90 -4.95 -26.62
CA ARG A 231 5.74 -4.98 -27.84
C ARG A 231 6.19 -6.40 -28.16
N GLY A 232 6.71 -7.13 -27.14
CA GLY A 232 7.11 -8.52 -27.31
C GLY A 232 5.97 -9.43 -27.75
N VAL A 233 4.74 -9.21 -27.27
CA VAL A 233 3.54 -9.94 -27.73
C VAL A 233 3.20 -9.59 -29.18
N ALA A 234 3.36 -8.33 -29.60
CA ALA A 234 3.12 -7.92 -30.97
C ALA A 234 4.13 -8.54 -31.97
N GLU A 235 5.31 -8.96 -31.49
CA GLU A 235 6.33 -9.65 -32.28
C GLU A 235 6.11 -11.17 -32.38
N ILE A 236 5.19 -11.74 -31.57
CA ILE A 236 4.86 -13.17 -31.64
C ILE A 236 4.09 -13.44 -32.94
N PRO A 237 4.57 -14.37 -33.79
CA PRO A 237 3.84 -14.73 -35.01
C PRO A 237 2.41 -15.13 -34.72
N ALA A 238 1.46 -14.56 -35.45
CA ALA A 238 0.02 -14.76 -35.25
C ALA A 238 -0.39 -16.27 -35.20
N GLY A 239 0.33 -17.13 -35.87
CA GLY A 239 0.09 -18.60 -35.86
C GLY A 239 0.39 -19.26 -34.50
N LEU A 240 1.22 -18.67 -33.67
CA LEU A 240 1.51 -19.18 -32.30
C LEU A 240 0.46 -18.78 -31.29
N LEU A 241 -0.29 -17.71 -31.55
CA LEU A 241 -1.37 -17.22 -30.64
C LEU A 241 -2.73 -17.84 -31.03
N LYS A 242 -2.87 -18.38 -32.24
CA LYS A 242 -4.13 -18.91 -32.76
C LYS A 242 -4.85 -19.90 -31.84
N PRO A 243 -4.20 -20.87 -31.20
CA PRO A 243 -4.86 -21.80 -30.28
C PRO A 243 -5.50 -21.13 -29.06
N TYR A 244 -4.97 -19.97 -28.62
CA TYR A 244 -5.48 -19.22 -27.47
C TYR A 244 -6.62 -18.28 -27.86
N ILE A 245 -6.60 -17.75 -29.10
CA ILE A 245 -7.66 -16.89 -29.64
C ILE A 245 -8.90 -17.73 -29.93
N ASP A 246 -8.74 -18.86 -30.62
CA ASP A 246 -9.83 -19.77 -30.94
C ASP A 246 -10.50 -20.35 -29.67
N ALA A 247 -9.75 -20.53 -28.57
CA ALA A 247 -10.30 -20.96 -27.29
C ALA A 247 -11.12 -19.86 -26.60
N ALA A 248 -10.75 -18.59 -26.72
CA ALA A 248 -11.50 -17.46 -26.15
C ALA A 248 -12.84 -17.26 -26.88
N ASP A 249 -12.84 -17.32 -28.21
CA ASP A 249 -14.06 -17.17 -29.02
C ASP A 249 -15.06 -18.33 -28.78
N SER A 250 -14.58 -19.52 -28.42
CA SER A 250 -15.43 -20.66 -28.10
C SER A 250 -16.14 -20.56 -26.73
N VAL A 251 -15.61 -19.78 -25.81
CA VAL A 251 -16.22 -19.53 -24.49
C VAL A 251 -17.36 -18.50 -24.61
N GLU A 252 -17.20 -17.47 -25.45
CA GLU A 252 -18.26 -16.47 -25.66
C GLU A 252 -19.46 -17.00 -26.44
N ALA A 253 -19.26 -18.02 -27.29
CA ALA A 253 -20.33 -18.65 -28.08
C ALA A 253 -21.20 -19.62 -27.25
N GLY A 254 -20.72 -20.08 -26.07
CA GLY A 254 -21.45 -21.00 -25.20
C GLY A 254 -22.48 -20.35 -24.26
N ASP A 255 -22.40 -19.05 -24.03
CA ASP A 255 -23.28 -18.32 -23.09
C ASP A 255 -24.54 -17.68 -23.76
N GLN A 256 -24.82 -18.00 -25.03
CA GLN A 256 -25.99 -17.47 -25.74
C GLN A 256 -27.08 -18.53 -26.04
N GLU A 257 -26.96 -19.75 -25.56
CA GLU A 257 -27.93 -20.85 -25.77
C GLU A 257 -28.43 -21.47 -24.43
N GLU A 258 -28.80 -20.66 -23.41
CA GLU A 258 -29.68 -21.12 -22.33
C GLU A 258 -30.70 -20.04 -21.92
#